data_c8a3df23a3529f40c9dfb1f511f97653
#
_entry.id   c8a3df23a3529f40c9dfb1f511f97653
#
_cell.length_a   1.000
_cell.length_b   1.000
_cell.length_c   1.000
_cell.angle_alpha   90.00
_cell.angle_beta   90.00
_cell.angle_gamma   90.00
#
_symmetry.space_group_name_H-M   'P 1'
#
loop_
_entity.id
_entity.type
_entity.pdbx_description
1 polymer ?
#
loop_
_entity_poly.entity_id
_entity_poly.type
_entity_poly.pdbx_seq_one_letter_code
_entity_poly.pdbx_strand_id
1 'polypeptide(L)'
;MKRTIIYTLFLLSFVCQQANATHIVQNQYDSSLNQSEHMSWWTHDRFGLFIHWGLYAMPARHEWVKSREKMSDEHYNRYKNLFNPDLYNPEEWAYMAKAAGVKYMVFTTKHHDGFCMWDSKYTDYKITNTPYKKDVLKPLVNAFRNEGIRIGFYYSLLDWHHPDFTIDRNHPQMPQNPDLLKELNKNRNMAKYLSLIH
;
A
#
# COMPACT_ATOMS: atom_id res chain seq x y z
N MET A 1 44.92 49.00 -25.87
CA MET A 1 43.50 49.20 -25.53
C MET A 1 42.52 48.15 -26.08
N LYS A 2 42.67 47.63 -27.33
CA LYS A 2 41.70 46.68 -27.93
C LYS A 2 41.68 45.26 -27.30
N ARG A 3 42.78 44.76 -26.68
CA ARG A 3 42.84 43.43 -26.06
C ARG A 3 42.14 43.33 -24.72
N THR A 4 42.15 44.40 -23.92
CA THR A 4 41.54 44.44 -22.58
C THR A 4 40.03 44.43 -22.65
N ILE A 5 39.43 45.05 -23.67
CA ILE A 5 37.95 45.10 -23.86
C ILE A 5 37.38 43.70 -24.22
N ILE A 6 38.16 42.91 -25.00
CA ILE A 6 37.71 41.56 -25.39
C ILE A 6 37.63 40.61 -24.20
N TYR A 7 38.61 40.68 -23.28
CA TYR A 7 38.59 39.85 -22.06
C TYR A 7 37.47 40.23 -21.09
N THR A 8 37.14 41.53 -20.99
CA THR A 8 36.03 41.98 -20.14
C THR A 8 34.68 41.55 -20.68
N LEU A 9 34.48 41.54 -21.98
CA LEU A 9 33.26 41.04 -22.62
C LEU A 9 33.10 39.52 -22.50
N PHE A 10 34.21 38.76 -22.56
CA PHE A 10 34.19 37.31 -22.35
C PHE A 10 33.87 36.93 -20.89
N LEU A 11 34.44 37.67 -19.93
CA LEU A 11 34.14 37.47 -18.50
C LEU A 11 32.67 37.80 -18.17
N LEU A 12 32.14 38.88 -18.71
CA LEU A 12 30.72 39.25 -18.53
C LEU A 12 29.76 38.25 -19.16
N SER A 13 30.07 37.68 -20.33
CA SER A 13 29.25 36.64 -20.93
C SER A 13 29.26 35.31 -20.14
N PHE A 14 30.41 34.94 -19.55
CA PHE A 14 30.54 33.74 -18.74
C PHE A 14 29.80 33.88 -17.39
N VAL A 15 29.88 35.05 -16.75
CA VAL A 15 29.11 35.34 -15.52
C VAL A 15 27.62 35.37 -15.80
N CYS A 16 27.19 35.91 -16.95
CA CYS A 16 25.77 35.92 -17.33
C CYS A 16 25.22 34.49 -17.64
N GLN A 17 26.05 33.62 -18.25
CA GLN A 17 25.67 32.21 -18.47
C GLN A 17 25.60 31.42 -17.16
N GLN A 18 26.51 31.66 -16.20
CA GLN A 18 26.42 31.00 -14.90
C GLN A 18 25.22 31.49 -14.07
N ALA A 19 24.89 32.78 -14.13
CA ALA A 19 23.71 33.33 -13.48
C ALA A 19 22.42 32.74 -14.04
N ASN A 20 22.32 32.57 -15.37
CA ASN A 20 21.16 31.94 -16.01
C ASN A 20 21.05 30.43 -15.67
N ALA A 21 22.18 29.73 -15.62
CA ALA A 21 22.16 28.29 -15.26
C ALA A 21 21.74 28.10 -13.78
N THR A 22 22.19 28.93 -12.87
CA THR A 22 21.77 28.91 -11.45
C THR A 22 20.29 29.28 -11.29
N HIS A 23 19.80 30.26 -12.04
CA HIS A 23 18.36 30.58 -12.03
C HIS A 23 17.49 29.46 -12.60
N ILE A 24 17.92 28.77 -13.65
CA ILE A 24 17.18 27.64 -14.22
C ILE A 24 17.15 26.46 -13.23
N VAL A 25 18.27 26.13 -12.59
CA VAL A 25 18.34 25.08 -11.58
C VAL A 25 17.50 25.44 -10.35
N GLN A 26 17.54 26.68 -9.89
CA GLN A 26 16.75 27.16 -8.76
C GLN A 26 15.25 27.12 -9.07
N ASN A 27 14.82 27.58 -10.26
CA ASN A 27 13.42 27.51 -10.68
C ASN A 27 12.93 26.06 -10.85
N GLN A 28 13.79 25.13 -11.29
CA GLN A 28 13.46 23.73 -11.41
C GLN A 28 13.35 23.05 -10.04
N TYR A 29 14.19 23.46 -9.09
CA TYR A 29 14.12 23.01 -7.69
C TYR A 29 12.87 23.58 -7.00
N ASP A 30 12.57 24.86 -7.17
CA ASP A 30 11.37 25.49 -6.61
C ASP A 30 10.07 24.95 -7.20
N SER A 31 10.04 24.60 -8.50
CA SER A 31 8.88 23.94 -9.11
C SER A 31 8.69 22.50 -8.60
N SER A 32 9.76 21.79 -8.26
CA SER A 32 9.70 20.48 -7.62
C SER A 32 9.21 20.59 -6.16
N LEU A 33 9.55 21.65 -5.45
CA LEU A 33 9.04 21.95 -4.10
C LEU A 33 7.56 22.31 -4.12
N ASN A 34 7.07 23.05 -5.11
CA ASN A 34 5.65 23.36 -5.27
C ASN A 34 4.81 22.12 -5.64
N GLN A 35 5.36 21.16 -6.38
CA GLN A 35 4.74 19.84 -6.55
C GLN A 35 4.73 19.01 -5.26
N SER A 36 5.59 19.33 -4.29
CA SER A 36 5.68 18.62 -3.01
C SER A 36 4.74 19.17 -1.92
N GLU A 37 3.99 20.25 -2.14
CA GLU A 37 3.05 20.80 -1.13
C GLU A 37 2.03 19.75 -0.70
N HIS A 38 1.53 18.92 -1.63
CA HIS A 38 0.63 17.81 -1.30
C HIS A 38 1.28 16.74 -0.41
N MET A 39 2.60 16.62 -0.41
CA MET A 39 3.36 15.64 0.38
C MET A 39 4.11 16.27 1.55
N SER A 40 3.98 17.57 1.76
CA SER A 40 4.65 18.28 2.87
C SER A 40 4.29 17.71 4.24
N TRP A 41 3.04 17.29 4.42
CA TRP A 41 2.60 16.62 5.63
C TRP A 41 3.38 15.30 5.87
N TRP A 42 3.70 14.54 4.85
CA TRP A 42 4.44 13.28 4.95
C TRP A 42 5.87 13.50 5.43
N THR A 43 6.55 14.50 4.87
CA THR A 43 7.91 14.88 5.28
C THR A 43 7.95 15.52 6.66
N HIS A 44 6.87 16.16 7.09
CA HIS A 44 6.72 16.76 8.43
C HIS A 44 6.34 15.70 9.47
N ASP A 45 5.35 14.86 9.20
CA ASP A 45 4.68 13.98 10.17
C ASP A 45 5.43 12.67 10.45
N ARG A 46 6.53 12.40 9.93
CA ARG A 46 7.53 11.31 10.00
C ARG A 46 7.27 10.11 10.92
N PHE A 47 6.28 10.14 11.81
CA PHE A 47 5.95 9.06 12.75
C PHE A 47 4.55 8.52 12.47
N GLY A 48 4.50 7.33 11.88
CA GLY A 48 3.28 6.63 11.49
C GLY A 48 3.16 5.24 12.09
N LEU A 49 1.94 4.74 12.12
CA LEU A 49 1.60 3.37 12.53
C LEU A 49 1.16 2.59 11.29
N PHE A 50 1.74 1.42 11.07
CA PHE A 50 1.24 0.46 10.09
C PHE A 50 0.53 -0.69 10.83
N ILE A 51 -0.78 -0.82 10.68
CA ILE A 51 -1.55 -1.94 11.21
C ILE A 51 -1.63 -3.01 10.14
N HIS A 52 -0.79 -4.02 10.29
CA HIS A 52 -0.68 -5.14 9.36
C HIS A 52 -1.52 -6.31 9.90
N TRP A 53 -2.80 -6.40 9.51
CA TRP A 53 -3.76 -7.32 10.10
C TRP A 53 -4.68 -7.95 9.05
N GLY A 54 -4.94 -9.24 9.20
CA GLY A 54 -5.77 -10.06 8.31
C GLY A 54 -5.77 -11.52 8.76
N LEU A 55 -6.25 -12.43 7.92
CA LEU A 55 -6.28 -13.88 8.23
C LEU A 55 -4.89 -14.43 8.56
N TYR A 56 -3.85 -13.92 7.92
CA TYR A 56 -2.45 -14.31 8.14
C TYR A 56 -1.95 -14.01 9.57
N ALA A 57 -2.65 -13.17 10.33
CA ALA A 57 -2.30 -12.92 11.72
C ALA A 57 -2.64 -14.10 12.65
N MET A 58 -3.64 -14.93 12.28
CA MET A 58 -4.07 -16.05 13.11
C MET A 58 -2.99 -17.13 13.30
N PRO A 59 -2.26 -17.57 12.27
CA PRO A 59 -1.16 -18.51 12.45
C PRO A 59 0.04 -17.92 13.19
N ALA A 60 0.10 -16.61 13.41
CA ALA A 60 1.12 -15.90 14.18
C ALA A 60 2.58 -16.17 13.72
N ARG A 61 2.79 -16.40 12.42
CA ARG A 61 4.12 -16.63 11.84
C ARG A 61 4.59 -15.45 11.01
N HIS A 62 3.91 -15.15 9.91
CA HIS A 62 4.14 -13.94 9.10
C HIS A 62 3.02 -13.76 8.06
N GLU A 63 2.95 -12.59 7.42
CA GLU A 63 1.88 -12.22 6.48
C GLU A 63 1.90 -13.04 5.17
N TRP A 64 3.03 -13.62 4.80
CA TRP A 64 3.19 -14.48 3.63
C TRP A 64 3.02 -15.96 3.93
N VAL A 65 2.50 -16.33 5.09
CA VAL A 65 2.37 -17.71 5.55
C VAL A 65 1.73 -18.63 4.50
N LYS A 66 0.65 -18.17 3.85
CA LYS A 66 -0.06 -18.92 2.80
C LYS A 66 0.88 -19.31 1.65
N SER A 67 1.69 -18.36 1.17
CA SER A 67 2.67 -18.58 0.09
C SER A 67 3.88 -19.39 0.53
N ARG A 68 4.48 -19.03 1.65
CA ARG A 68 5.72 -19.67 2.15
C ARG A 68 5.51 -21.12 2.54
N GLU A 69 4.37 -21.43 3.13
CA GLU A 69 4.02 -22.80 3.51
C GLU A 69 3.19 -23.51 2.42
N LYS A 70 3.01 -22.88 1.24
CA LYS A 70 2.25 -23.43 0.10
C LYS A 70 0.90 -23.99 0.51
N MET A 71 0.20 -23.26 1.36
CA MET A 71 -1.12 -23.68 1.85
C MET A 71 -2.14 -23.69 0.72
N SER A 72 -2.92 -24.76 0.66
CA SER A 72 -4.12 -24.80 -0.18
C SER A 72 -5.18 -23.82 0.31
N ASP A 73 -6.09 -23.41 -0.57
CA ASP A 73 -7.22 -22.57 -0.19
C ASP A 73 -8.09 -23.22 0.89
N GLU A 74 -8.31 -24.52 0.79
CA GLU A 74 -9.04 -25.29 1.81
C GLU A 74 -8.36 -25.17 3.20
N HIS A 75 -7.07 -25.35 3.26
CA HIS A 75 -6.32 -25.22 4.52
C HIS A 75 -6.39 -23.80 5.06
N TYR A 76 -6.13 -22.80 4.20
CA TYR A 76 -6.11 -21.40 4.61
C TYR A 76 -7.48 -20.87 5.01
N ASN A 77 -8.56 -21.36 4.40
CA ASN A 77 -9.95 -20.99 4.73
C ASN A 77 -10.39 -21.41 6.13
N ARG A 78 -9.65 -22.31 6.79
CA ARG A 78 -9.89 -22.61 8.21
C ARG A 78 -9.71 -21.36 9.08
N TYR A 79 -8.75 -20.50 8.73
CA TYR A 79 -8.57 -19.22 9.44
C TYR A 79 -9.77 -18.30 9.23
N LYS A 80 -10.30 -18.19 8.01
CA LYS A 80 -11.55 -17.44 7.77
C LYS A 80 -12.71 -17.95 8.62
N ASN A 81 -12.86 -19.25 8.71
CA ASN A 81 -13.95 -19.88 9.46
C ASN A 81 -13.83 -19.70 10.99
N LEU A 82 -12.66 -19.34 11.47
CA LEU A 82 -12.37 -19.10 12.88
C LEU A 82 -12.13 -17.60 13.20
N PHE A 83 -12.13 -16.74 12.18
CA PHE A 83 -11.79 -15.33 12.36
C PHE A 83 -12.90 -14.59 13.11
N ASN A 84 -12.69 -14.37 14.39
CA ASN A 84 -13.61 -13.68 15.30
C ASN A 84 -12.86 -12.74 16.26
N PRO A 85 -12.47 -11.54 15.80
CA PRO A 85 -11.75 -10.58 16.64
C PRO A 85 -12.70 -9.87 17.62
N ASP A 86 -13.20 -10.57 18.63
CA ASP A 86 -14.15 -10.08 19.62
C ASP A 86 -13.58 -9.02 20.57
N LEU A 87 -12.24 -8.97 20.72
CA LEU A 87 -11.53 -7.94 21.48
C LEU A 87 -11.16 -6.71 20.66
N TYR A 88 -11.60 -6.62 19.38
CA TYR A 88 -11.32 -5.46 18.55
C TYR A 88 -12.01 -4.20 19.08
N ASN A 89 -11.20 -3.22 19.47
CA ASN A 89 -11.63 -1.91 19.97
C ASN A 89 -10.87 -0.79 19.25
N PRO A 90 -11.42 -0.25 18.15
CA PRO A 90 -10.74 0.74 17.33
C PRO A 90 -10.55 2.08 18.05
N GLU A 91 -11.42 2.43 18.99
CA GLU A 91 -11.33 3.65 19.79
C GLU A 91 -10.11 3.59 20.72
N GLU A 92 -9.91 2.47 21.40
CA GLU A 92 -8.74 2.24 22.24
C GLU A 92 -7.45 2.26 21.43
N TRP A 93 -7.45 1.61 20.24
CA TRP A 93 -6.29 1.63 19.34
C TRP A 93 -5.93 3.05 18.91
N ALA A 94 -6.92 3.85 18.52
CA ALA A 94 -6.73 5.23 18.11
C ALA A 94 -6.21 6.11 19.26
N TYR A 95 -6.78 5.96 20.45
CA TYR A 95 -6.33 6.65 21.65
C TYR A 95 -4.86 6.32 21.99
N MET A 96 -4.49 5.05 21.98
CA MET A 96 -3.12 4.62 22.23
C MET A 96 -2.15 5.14 21.18
N ALA A 97 -2.53 5.11 19.90
CA ALA A 97 -1.74 5.65 18.81
C ALA A 97 -1.52 7.17 18.98
N LYS A 98 -2.57 7.90 19.35
CA LYS A 98 -2.49 9.35 19.64
C LYS A 98 -1.56 9.64 20.80
N ALA A 99 -1.71 8.91 21.90
CA ALA A 99 -0.87 9.05 23.09
C ALA A 99 0.61 8.77 22.79
N ALA A 100 0.89 7.84 21.87
CA ALA A 100 2.25 7.55 21.39
C ALA A 100 2.80 8.61 20.41
N GLY A 101 2.00 9.59 19.98
CA GLY A 101 2.42 10.67 19.07
C GLY A 101 2.30 10.33 17.59
N VAL A 102 1.59 9.24 17.22
CA VAL A 102 1.35 8.85 15.83
C VAL A 102 0.61 9.95 15.07
N LYS A 103 1.05 10.25 13.86
CA LYS A 103 0.50 11.30 12.98
C LYS A 103 -0.34 10.75 11.84
N TYR A 104 -0.01 9.57 11.35
CA TYR A 104 -0.76 8.87 10.31
C TYR A 104 -0.76 7.37 10.57
N MET A 105 -1.80 6.70 10.08
CA MET A 105 -1.94 5.25 10.18
C MET A 105 -2.19 4.67 8.79
N VAL A 106 -1.57 3.53 8.49
CA VAL A 106 -1.85 2.71 7.30
C VAL A 106 -2.42 1.38 7.76
N PHE A 107 -3.54 0.98 7.18
CA PHE A 107 -4.21 -0.28 7.48
C PHE A 107 -4.20 -1.22 6.27
N THR A 108 -3.90 -2.51 6.47
CA THR A 108 -4.04 -3.53 5.43
C THR A 108 -5.50 -3.87 5.18
N THR A 109 -6.12 -3.18 4.22
CA THR A 109 -7.52 -3.45 3.85
C THR A 109 -7.67 -4.77 3.14
N LYS A 110 -6.74 -5.09 2.21
CA LYS A 110 -6.62 -6.39 1.55
C LYS A 110 -5.13 -6.71 1.36
N HIS A 111 -4.68 -7.86 1.84
CA HIS A 111 -3.33 -8.36 1.58
C HIS A 111 -3.33 -9.34 0.39
N HIS A 112 -2.18 -9.93 0.05
CA HIS A 112 -2.01 -10.84 -1.09
C HIS A 112 -2.91 -12.09 -1.04
N ASP A 113 -3.37 -12.49 0.13
CA ASP A 113 -4.30 -13.61 0.32
C ASP A 113 -5.72 -13.35 -0.23
N GLY A 114 -6.00 -12.10 -0.63
CA GLY A 114 -7.25 -11.69 -1.24
C GLY A 114 -8.38 -11.42 -0.23
N PHE A 115 -8.14 -11.59 1.08
CA PHE A 115 -9.16 -11.39 2.10
C PHE A 115 -9.42 -9.91 2.35
N CYS A 116 -10.70 -9.49 2.24
CA CYS A 116 -11.13 -8.12 2.46
C CYS A 116 -11.52 -7.88 3.92
N MET A 117 -10.87 -6.94 4.57
CA MET A 117 -11.13 -6.51 5.96
C MET A 117 -12.33 -5.54 6.07
N TRP A 118 -13.13 -5.40 5.01
CA TRP A 118 -14.35 -4.58 4.97
C TRP A 118 -15.48 -5.31 4.26
N ASP A 119 -16.67 -4.76 4.31
CA ASP A 119 -17.86 -5.30 3.61
C ASP A 119 -17.83 -5.01 2.11
N SER A 120 -16.92 -5.66 1.39
CA SER A 120 -16.80 -5.54 -0.07
C SER A 120 -18.07 -6.02 -0.78
N LYS A 121 -18.47 -5.31 -1.83
CA LYS A 121 -19.56 -5.71 -2.74
C LYS A 121 -19.09 -6.62 -3.88
N TYR A 122 -17.80 -6.79 -4.05
CA TYR A 122 -17.18 -7.45 -5.21
C TYR A 122 -16.69 -8.87 -4.91
N THR A 123 -16.66 -9.28 -3.64
CA THR A 123 -16.22 -10.62 -3.24
C THR A 123 -16.91 -11.07 -1.96
N ASP A 124 -17.13 -12.38 -1.83
CA ASP A 124 -17.58 -13.02 -0.59
C ASP A 124 -16.41 -13.44 0.32
N TYR A 125 -15.18 -13.22 -0.13
CA TYR A 125 -13.98 -13.46 0.67
C TYR A 125 -13.64 -12.24 1.53
N LYS A 126 -14.50 -12.01 2.52
CA LYS A 126 -14.52 -10.78 3.34
C LYS A 126 -14.87 -11.05 4.79
N ILE A 127 -14.54 -10.10 5.65
CA ILE A 127 -14.70 -10.21 7.11
C ILE A 127 -16.14 -10.37 7.55
N THR A 128 -17.11 -9.75 6.87
CA THR A 128 -18.54 -9.90 7.20
C THR A 128 -19.07 -11.31 6.95
N ASN A 129 -18.33 -12.14 6.21
CA ASN A 129 -18.60 -13.56 5.98
C ASN A 129 -17.78 -14.50 6.89
N THR A 130 -17.26 -14.00 8.00
CA THR A 130 -16.62 -14.75 9.09
C THR A 130 -17.56 -14.85 10.29
N PRO A 131 -17.21 -15.58 11.37
CA PRO A 131 -17.96 -15.56 12.62
C PRO A 131 -18.13 -14.18 13.24
N TYR A 132 -17.21 -13.25 12.98
CA TYR A 132 -17.29 -11.87 13.46
C TYR A 132 -18.46 -11.06 12.89
N LYS A 133 -18.86 -11.30 11.64
CA LYS A 133 -20.05 -10.71 10.96
C LYS A 133 -20.08 -9.17 10.85
N LYS A 134 -19.02 -8.47 11.19
CA LYS A 134 -18.97 -7.00 11.20
C LYS A 134 -17.84 -6.48 10.32
N ASP A 135 -18.00 -5.27 9.80
CA ASP A 135 -16.97 -4.50 9.14
C ASP A 135 -16.01 -3.91 10.18
N VAL A 136 -14.70 -4.03 10.00
CA VAL A 136 -13.71 -3.43 10.90
C VAL A 136 -13.15 -2.12 10.36
N LEU A 137 -13.20 -1.91 9.03
CA LEU A 137 -12.55 -0.77 8.40
C LEU A 137 -13.25 0.55 8.72
N LYS A 138 -14.57 0.59 8.60
CA LYS A 138 -15.34 1.82 8.84
C LYS A 138 -15.21 2.33 10.29
N PRO A 139 -15.38 1.49 11.33
CA PRO A 139 -15.13 1.90 12.72
C PRO A 139 -13.70 2.37 12.95
N LEU A 140 -12.69 1.65 12.40
CA LEU A 140 -11.29 2.02 12.52
C LEU A 140 -11.02 3.42 11.96
N VAL A 141 -11.49 3.69 10.74
CA VAL A 141 -11.31 4.98 10.08
C VAL A 141 -11.93 6.10 10.91
N ASN A 142 -13.14 5.89 11.44
CA ASN A 142 -13.81 6.90 12.26
C ASN A 142 -13.03 7.17 13.56
N ALA A 143 -12.60 6.13 14.28
CA ALA A 143 -11.85 6.27 15.52
C ALA A 143 -10.55 7.05 15.32
N PHE A 144 -9.74 6.67 14.33
CA PHE A 144 -8.47 7.36 14.07
C PHE A 144 -8.64 8.79 13.55
N ARG A 145 -9.67 9.07 12.75
CA ARG A 145 -10.00 10.44 12.33
C ARG A 145 -10.43 11.31 13.49
N ASN A 146 -11.20 10.79 14.43
CA ASN A 146 -11.61 11.53 15.63
C ASN A 146 -10.41 11.96 16.49
N GLU A 147 -9.33 11.18 16.47
CA GLU A 147 -8.05 11.53 17.12
C GLU A 147 -7.16 12.44 16.27
N GLY A 148 -7.62 12.86 15.08
CA GLY A 148 -6.86 13.72 14.16
C GLY A 148 -5.68 13.00 13.49
N ILE A 149 -5.71 11.66 13.44
CA ILE A 149 -4.68 10.83 12.77
C ILE A 149 -5.08 10.63 11.31
N ARG A 150 -4.16 10.90 10.39
CA ARG A 150 -4.36 10.69 8.95
C ARG A 150 -4.46 9.21 8.63
N ILE A 151 -5.29 8.85 7.64
CA ILE A 151 -5.54 7.46 7.26
C ILE A 151 -4.97 7.18 5.87
N GLY A 152 -4.22 6.09 5.77
CA GLY A 152 -3.81 5.46 4.54
C GLY A 152 -4.31 4.01 4.47
N PHE A 153 -4.49 3.50 3.26
CA PHE A 153 -4.89 2.11 3.03
C PHE A 153 -3.80 1.38 2.25
N TYR A 154 -3.39 0.23 2.76
CA TYR A 154 -2.65 -0.73 1.96
C TYR A 154 -3.66 -1.66 1.29
N TYR A 155 -3.65 -1.68 -0.02
CA TYR A 155 -4.45 -2.57 -0.84
C TYR A 155 -3.55 -3.32 -1.81
N SER A 156 -3.47 -4.64 -1.68
CA SER A 156 -2.67 -5.45 -2.57
C SER A 156 -3.34 -5.64 -3.92
N LEU A 157 -2.60 -5.36 -4.99
CA LEU A 157 -2.97 -5.76 -6.35
C LEU A 157 -2.72 -7.25 -6.61
N LEU A 158 -1.84 -7.90 -5.84
CA LEU A 158 -1.72 -9.36 -5.84
C LEU A 158 -2.94 -9.95 -5.15
N ASP A 159 -3.45 -11.06 -5.68
CA ASP A 159 -4.62 -11.75 -5.12
C ASP A 159 -4.51 -13.26 -5.34
N TRP A 160 -4.02 -13.96 -4.35
CA TRP A 160 -3.83 -15.41 -4.42
C TRP A 160 -5.14 -16.20 -4.31
N HIS A 161 -6.25 -15.54 -4.06
CA HIS A 161 -7.56 -16.17 -3.94
C HIS A 161 -8.41 -16.01 -5.21
N HIS A 162 -8.24 -14.87 -5.91
CA HIS A 162 -9.10 -14.57 -7.06
C HIS A 162 -8.82 -15.50 -8.24
N PRO A 163 -9.85 -16.14 -8.84
CA PRO A 163 -9.67 -17.11 -9.91
C PRO A 163 -9.07 -16.53 -11.20
N ASP A 164 -9.25 -15.24 -11.45
CA ASP A 164 -8.73 -14.57 -12.65
C ASP A 164 -7.33 -13.97 -12.43
N PHE A 165 -6.82 -13.93 -11.18
CA PHE A 165 -5.45 -13.47 -10.93
C PHE A 165 -4.43 -14.52 -11.39
N THR A 166 -3.42 -14.11 -12.17
CA THR A 166 -2.40 -14.99 -12.72
C THR A 166 -1.54 -15.62 -11.62
N ILE A 167 -1.31 -16.93 -11.70
CA ILE A 167 -0.33 -17.61 -10.84
C ILE A 167 1.07 -17.15 -11.23
N ASP A 168 1.72 -16.45 -10.34
CA ASP A 168 3.09 -15.96 -10.45
C ASP A 168 4.05 -16.73 -9.50
N ARG A 169 5.31 -16.32 -9.49
CA ARG A 169 6.36 -16.94 -8.66
C ARG A 169 6.06 -16.91 -7.15
N ASN A 170 5.22 -15.99 -6.69
CA ASN A 170 4.89 -15.80 -5.28
C ASN A 170 3.58 -16.47 -4.89
N HIS A 171 2.81 -16.96 -5.88
CA HIS A 171 1.52 -17.59 -5.65
C HIS A 171 1.69 -18.92 -4.89
N PRO A 172 0.85 -19.23 -3.87
CA PRO A 172 0.94 -20.49 -3.12
C PRO A 172 0.88 -21.73 -3.99
N GLN A 173 0.11 -21.69 -5.08
CA GLN A 173 -0.09 -22.78 -6.03
C GLN A 173 0.94 -22.81 -7.16
N MET A 174 2.01 -22.00 -7.09
CA MET A 174 3.05 -21.98 -8.12
C MET A 174 3.69 -23.36 -8.29
N PRO A 175 3.53 -24.04 -9.44
CA PRO A 175 4.13 -25.34 -9.68
C PRO A 175 5.58 -25.20 -10.09
N GLN A 176 6.35 -26.29 -9.91
CA GLN A 176 7.73 -26.35 -10.42
C GLN A 176 7.78 -26.61 -11.95
N ASN A 177 6.74 -27.23 -12.50
CA ASN A 177 6.65 -27.57 -13.92
C ASN A 177 6.09 -26.38 -14.72
N PRO A 178 6.84 -25.80 -15.70
CA PRO A 178 6.40 -24.68 -16.52
C PRO A 178 5.16 -24.97 -17.39
N ASP A 179 4.98 -26.19 -17.86
CA ASP A 179 3.82 -26.56 -18.70
C ASP A 179 2.55 -26.62 -17.85
N LEU A 180 2.65 -27.12 -16.62
CA LEU A 180 1.54 -27.05 -15.66
C LEU A 180 1.19 -25.60 -15.32
N LEU A 181 2.18 -24.72 -15.17
CA LEU A 181 1.92 -23.30 -14.94
C LEU A 181 1.15 -22.66 -16.10
N LYS A 182 1.51 -22.97 -17.35
CA LYS A 182 0.76 -22.50 -18.52
C LYS A 182 -0.68 -23.00 -18.52
N GLU A 183 -0.90 -24.26 -18.20
CA GLU A 183 -2.25 -24.84 -18.12
C GLU A 183 -3.09 -24.19 -17.02
N LEU A 184 -2.53 -23.99 -15.82
CA LEU A 184 -3.22 -23.34 -14.70
C LEU A 184 -3.57 -21.87 -14.99
N ASN A 185 -2.79 -21.18 -15.83
CA ASN A 185 -3.01 -19.79 -16.20
C ASN A 185 -3.89 -19.62 -17.46
N LYS A 186 -4.17 -20.68 -18.21
CA LYS A 186 -4.84 -20.62 -19.52
C LYS A 186 -6.19 -19.90 -19.51
N ASN A 187 -6.96 -20.10 -18.44
CA ASN A 187 -8.31 -19.54 -18.30
C ASN A 187 -8.38 -18.34 -17.36
N ARG A 188 -7.23 -17.85 -16.84
CA ARG A 188 -7.18 -16.69 -15.97
C ARG A 188 -7.18 -15.40 -16.78
N ASN A 189 -7.95 -14.40 -16.34
CA ASN A 189 -8.16 -13.15 -17.08
C ASN A 189 -7.80 -11.94 -16.22
N MET A 190 -6.56 -11.48 -16.32
CA MET A 190 -6.07 -10.32 -15.57
C MET A 190 -6.83 -9.02 -15.89
N ALA A 191 -7.31 -8.84 -17.14
CA ALA A 191 -8.09 -7.65 -17.47
C ALA A 191 -9.43 -7.63 -16.74
N LYS A 192 -10.09 -8.81 -16.65
CA LYS A 192 -11.32 -8.97 -15.85
C LYS A 192 -11.04 -8.76 -14.36
N TYR A 193 -9.94 -9.34 -13.82
CA TYR A 193 -9.55 -9.11 -12.44
C TYR A 193 -9.34 -7.61 -12.16
N LEU A 194 -8.57 -6.91 -13.00
CA LEU A 194 -8.29 -5.48 -12.84
C LEU A 194 -9.54 -4.60 -12.93
N SER A 195 -10.54 -5.01 -13.73
CA SER A 195 -11.81 -4.28 -13.83
C SER A 195 -12.66 -4.31 -12.55
N LEU A 196 -12.36 -5.22 -11.61
CA LEU A 196 -13.05 -5.34 -10.32
C LEU A 196 -12.41 -4.49 -9.20
N ILE A 197 -11.26 -3.87 -9.47
CA ILE A 197 -10.50 -3.09 -8.48
C ILE A 197 -10.97 -1.63 -8.41
N HIS A 198 -11.85 -1.20 -9.30
CA HIS A 198 -12.33 0.18 -9.45
C HIS A 198 -13.62 0.47 -8.68
#